data_caf0ce57260f7ebb76f462f66b1cc522
#
_entry.id   caf0ce57260f7ebb76f462f66b1cc522
#
_cell.length_a   1.000
_cell.length_b   1.000
_cell.length_c   1.000
_cell.angle_alpha   90.00
_cell.angle_beta   90.00
_cell.angle_gamma   90.00
#
_symmetry.space_group_name_H-M   'P 1'
#
loop_
_entity.id
_entity.type
_entity.pdbx_description
1 polymer ?
#
loop_
_entity_poly.entity_id
_entity_poly.type
_entity_poly.pdbx_seq_one_letter_code
_entity_poly.pdbx_strand_id
1 'polypeptide(L)'
;MPDRSHRNRPHRKRPGGERLERDTEGYFLAPTVFAGTKNNMRVNQEEIFGPMTCVIKVDSYEEGLATANDTEFGLAASIITQDLKEAQHYKRNARFGAVLVNLPTAGLDYHVPFGGRNSSSYGPREQGEHAKDFYTIMKTSYTNPG
;
A
#
# COMPACT_ATOMS: atom_id res chain seq x y z
N MET A 1 23.40 -0.71 29.14
CA MET A 1 22.78 -0.83 27.81
C MET A 1 22.23 0.54 27.47
N PRO A 2 22.61 1.18 26.36
CA PRO A 2 22.04 2.48 25.99
C PRO A 2 20.60 2.27 25.51
N ASP A 3 19.72 3.11 26.03
CA ASP A 3 18.29 3.17 25.72
C ASP A 3 18.06 3.35 24.21
N ARG A 4 17.47 2.37 23.55
CA ARG A 4 17.12 2.37 22.13
C ARG A 4 15.81 3.11 21.84
N SER A 5 15.15 3.71 22.84
CA SER A 5 13.81 4.30 22.73
C SER A 5 13.77 5.65 21.99
N HIS A 6 14.89 6.29 21.72
CA HIS A 6 14.90 7.65 21.17
C HIS A 6 15.14 7.80 19.65
N ARG A 7 15.35 6.70 18.91
CA ARG A 7 15.82 6.84 17.51
C ARG A 7 14.74 6.93 16.43
N ASN A 8 13.45 6.86 16.76
CA ASN A 8 12.40 6.78 15.72
C ASN A 8 11.14 7.61 16.01
N ARG A 9 11.24 8.76 16.65
CA ARG A 9 10.06 9.63 16.79
C ARG A 9 9.90 10.51 15.56
N PRO A 10 8.71 10.55 14.94
CA PRO A 10 8.44 11.50 13.86
C PRO A 10 8.61 12.92 14.41
N HIS A 11 9.32 13.78 13.68
CA HIS A 11 9.74 15.12 14.14
C HIS A 11 8.58 16.10 14.36
N ARG A 12 7.35 15.79 13.91
CA ARG A 12 6.19 16.67 14.12
C ARG A 12 4.88 15.87 14.10
N LYS A 13 4.26 15.76 15.24
CA LYS A 13 2.86 15.34 15.35
C LYS A 13 1.97 16.55 15.01
N ARG A 14 1.13 16.44 13.99
CA ARG A 14 0.00 17.36 13.80
C ARG A 14 -1.18 16.92 14.68
N PRO A 15 -2.20 17.78 14.92
CA PRO A 15 -3.34 17.42 15.78
C PRO A 15 -3.92 16.06 15.39
N GLY A 16 -4.17 15.20 16.35
CA GLY A 16 -4.71 13.85 16.15
C GLY A 16 -4.05 12.80 17.05
N GLY A 17 -4.53 11.56 16.97
CA GLY A 17 -4.04 10.43 17.76
C GLY A 17 -4.50 10.42 19.20
N GLU A 18 -5.47 11.26 19.54
CA GLU A 18 -6.11 11.23 20.83
C GLU A 18 -7.14 10.11 20.89
N ARG A 19 -7.24 9.46 22.04
CA ARG A 19 -8.36 8.55 22.29
C ARG A 19 -9.63 9.38 22.39
N LEU A 20 -10.63 9.01 21.59
CA LEU A 20 -11.93 9.68 21.61
C LEU A 20 -12.86 8.92 22.55
N GLU A 21 -13.45 9.65 23.49
CA GLU A 21 -14.57 9.13 24.29
C GLU A 21 -15.84 9.23 23.45
N ARG A 22 -16.63 8.15 23.44
CA ARG A 22 -17.91 8.04 22.77
C ARG A 22 -18.94 7.43 23.71
N ASP A 23 -20.20 7.59 23.41
CA ASP A 23 -21.32 7.02 24.18
C ASP A 23 -21.40 5.48 24.09
N THR A 24 -20.56 4.88 23.28
CA THR A 24 -20.44 3.42 23.08
C THR A 24 -19.06 2.94 23.49
N GLU A 25 -18.98 1.72 24.03
CA GLU A 25 -17.70 1.08 24.31
C GLU A 25 -16.91 0.84 23.03
N GLY A 26 -15.60 1.10 23.06
CA GLY A 26 -14.71 0.87 21.94
C GLY A 26 -13.36 1.59 22.05
N TYR A 27 -12.48 1.29 21.10
CA TYR A 27 -11.14 1.91 21.00
C TYR A 27 -11.12 2.92 19.86
N PHE A 28 -11.67 4.11 20.11
CA PHE A 28 -11.75 5.16 19.10
C PHE A 28 -10.51 6.07 19.19
N LEU A 29 -9.82 6.23 18.06
CA LEU A 29 -8.68 7.14 17.92
C LEU A 29 -8.98 8.21 16.88
N ALA A 30 -8.57 9.43 17.16
CA ALA A 30 -8.67 10.52 16.18
C ALA A 30 -7.75 10.26 14.98
N PRO A 31 -8.16 10.59 13.75
CA PRO A 31 -7.29 10.56 12.58
C PRO A 31 -6.00 11.35 12.83
N THR A 32 -4.87 10.77 12.46
CA THR A 32 -3.54 11.30 12.77
C THR A 32 -2.67 11.41 11.53
N VAL A 33 -1.99 12.53 11.38
CA VAL A 33 -0.99 12.73 10.32
C VAL A 33 0.39 12.93 10.95
N PHE A 34 1.35 12.09 10.57
CA PHE A 34 2.75 12.24 10.92
C PHE A 34 3.50 12.89 9.75
N ALA A 35 4.03 14.10 9.96
CA ALA A 35 4.81 14.82 8.96
C ALA A 35 6.31 14.75 9.28
N GLY A 36 7.15 14.79 8.24
CA GLY A 36 8.60 14.75 8.37
C GLY A 36 9.13 13.37 8.75
N THR A 37 8.39 12.31 8.44
CA THR A 37 8.85 10.95 8.60
C THR A 37 9.90 10.59 7.53
N LYS A 38 10.69 9.58 7.80
CA LYS A 38 11.66 9.02 6.85
C LYS A 38 11.28 7.57 6.53
N ASN A 39 11.59 7.12 5.32
CA ASN A 39 11.18 5.80 4.84
C ASN A 39 11.64 4.65 5.75
N ASN A 40 12.82 4.74 6.34
CA ASN A 40 13.38 3.74 7.25
C ASN A 40 12.76 3.73 8.67
N MET A 41 11.79 4.59 8.93
CA MET A 41 11.07 4.56 10.21
C MET A 41 10.07 3.40 10.21
N ARG A 42 9.97 2.71 11.34
CA ARG A 42 9.07 1.58 11.55
C ARG A 42 7.63 1.87 11.14
N VAL A 43 7.13 3.07 11.42
CA VAL A 43 5.78 3.52 11.06
C VAL A 43 5.52 3.59 9.54
N ASN A 44 6.58 3.65 8.72
CA ASN A 44 6.48 3.67 7.26
C ASN A 44 6.79 2.31 6.63
N GLN A 45 7.30 1.35 7.41
CA GLN A 45 7.68 0.02 6.93
C GLN A 45 6.74 -1.08 7.44
N GLU A 46 5.96 -0.82 8.48
CA GLU A 46 5.01 -1.77 9.03
C GLU A 46 3.57 -1.33 8.74
N GLU A 47 2.69 -2.29 8.53
CA GLU A 47 1.26 -2.05 8.39
C GLU A 47 0.63 -1.82 9.78
N ILE A 48 0.42 -0.56 10.15
CA ILE A 48 -0.07 -0.20 11.49
C ILE A 48 -1.55 -0.52 11.69
N PHE A 49 -2.32 -0.55 10.62
CA PHE A 49 -3.76 -0.86 10.58
C PHE A 49 -4.60 0.05 11.47
N GLY A 50 -4.34 1.36 11.43
CA GLY A 50 -5.01 2.37 12.26
C GLY A 50 -5.33 3.66 11.50
N PRO A 51 -6.10 4.59 12.08
CA PRO A 51 -6.52 5.83 11.44
C PRO A 51 -5.37 6.85 11.38
N MET A 52 -4.28 6.48 10.74
CA MET A 52 -3.10 7.32 10.64
C MET A 52 -2.47 7.26 9.24
N THR A 53 -1.78 8.32 8.88
CA THR A 53 -0.96 8.40 7.67
C THR A 53 0.36 9.11 7.94
N CYS A 54 1.37 8.79 7.15
CA CYS A 54 2.69 9.40 7.20
C CYS A 54 2.95 10.22 5.94
N VAL A 55 3.68 11.32 6.09
CA VAL A 55 4.13 12.15 4.98
C VAL A 55 5.65 12.17 4.98
N ILE A 56 6.22 11.64 3.91
CA ILE A 56 7.66 11.68 3.62
C ILE A 56 7.87 12.76 2.56
N LYS A 57 8.71 13.75 2.87
CA LYS A 57 9.11 14.76 1.89
C LYS A 57 10.21 14.17 1.02
N VAL A 58 10.08 14.32 -0.29
CA VAL A 58 11.08 13.99 -1.30
C VAL A 58 11.38 15.23 -2.14
N ASP A 59 12.53 15.28 -2.77
CA ASP A 59 12.99 16.46 -3.53
C ASP A 59 12.89 16.24 -5.05
N SER A 60 12.58 15.00 -5.49
CA SER A 60 12.37 14.69 -6.92
C SER A 60 11.35 13.57 -7.11
N TYR A 61 10.86 13.43 -8.34
CA TYR A 61 10.03 12.33 -8.76
C TYR A 61 10.76 10.98 -8.61
N GLU A 62 12.03 10.91 -8.98
CA GLU A 62 12.86 9.71 -8.90
C GLU A 62 13.02 9.23 -7.45
N GLU A 63 13.27 10.16 -6.54
CA GLU A 63 13.32 9.85 -5.10
C GLU A 63 11.95 9.38 -4.59
N GLY A 64 10.87 10.01 -5.04
CA GLY A 64 9.51 9.60 -4.68
C GLY A 64 9.19 8.18 -5.14
N LEU A 65 9.52 7.84 -6.37
CA LEU A 65 9.34 6.49 -6.91
C LEU A 65 10.22 5.46 -6.19
N ALA A 66 11.48 5.80 -5.92
CA ALA A 66 12.39 4.93 -5.19
C ALA A 66 11.87 4.67 -3.76
N THR A 67 11.45 5.72 -3.07
CA THR A 67 10.86 5.64 -1.72
C THR A 67 9.59 4.80 -1.71
N ALA A 68 8.69 5.00 -2.69
CA ALA A 68 7.47 4.21 -2.81
C ALA A 68 7.75 2.71 -3.03
N ASN A 69 8.79 2.39 -3.79
CA ASN A 69 9.18 1.01 -4.08
C ASN A 69 10.01 0.33 -2.97
N ASP A 70 10.50 1.09 -2.00
CA ASP A 70 11.34 0.60 -0.90
C ASP A 70 10.46 0.19 0.30
N THR A 71 9.69 -0.86 0.10
CA THR A 71 8.81 -1.50 1.08
C THR A 71 8.64 -2.98 0.72
N GLU A 72 8.32 -3.81 1.72
CA GLU A 72 7.94 -5.20 1.48
C GLU A 72 6.52 -5.38 0.93
N PHE A 73 5.71 -4.32 0.94
CA PHE A 73 4.33 -4.33 0.45
C PHE A 73 4.24 -3.89 -1.02
N GLY A 74 3.10 -4.13 -1.64
CA GLY A 74 2.90 -3.79 -3.04
C GLY A 74 1.45 -3.92 -3.50
N LEU A 75 0.46 -3.52 -2.69
CA LEU A 75 -0.94 -3.65 -3.08
C LEU A 75 -1.35 -2.59 -4.09
N ALA A 76 -1.37 -1.34 -3.70
CA ALA A 76 -1.79 -0.23 -4.55
C ALA A 76 -0.93 1.02 -4.33
N ALA A 77 -0.66 1.75 -5.40
CA ALA A 77 0.00 3.05 -5.33
C ALA A 77 -0.53 3.99 -6.41
N SER A 78 -0.49 5.29 -6.13
CA SER A 78 -0.94 6.32 -7.06
C SER A 78 0.09 7.43 -7.18
N ILE A 79 0.15 8.02 -8.37
CA ILE A 79 0.84 9.29 -8.61
C ILE A 79 -0.18 10.37 -8.96
N ILE A 80 0.02 11.58 -8.45
CA ILE A 80 -0.72 12.76 -8.85
C ILE A 80 0.24 13.65 -9.64
N THR A 81 0.05 13.75 -10.94
CA THR A 81 0.92 14.51 -11.83
C THR A 81 0.16 14.99 -13.07
N GLN A 82 0.62 16.09 -13.66
CA GLN A 82 0.19 16.57 -14.98
C GLN A 82 1.21 16.23 -16.08
N ASP A 83 2.38 15.71 -15.71
CA ASP A 83 3.41 15.28 -16.66
C ASP A 83 3.10 13.88 -17.18
N LEU A 84 2.83 13.79 -18.48
CA LEU A 84 2.53 12.51 -19.14
C LEU A 84 3.74 11.55 -19.13
N LYS A 85 4.97 12.07 -19.17
CA LYS A 85 6.17 11.22 -19.14
C LYS A 85 6.32 10.57 -17.77
N GLU A 86 6.18 11.36 -16.70
CA GLU A 86 6.18 10.84 -15.33
C GLU A 86 5.06 9.81 -15.13
N ALA A 87 3.83 10.10 -15.58
CA ALA A 87 2.71 9.19 -15.48
C ALA A 87 2.99 7.85 -16.17
N GLN A 88 3.54 7.86 -17.38
CA GLN A 88 3.90 6.65 -18.12
C GLN A 88 5.08 5.90 -17.50
N HIS A 89 6.08 6.65 -17.02
CA HIS A 89 7.22 6.06 -16.32
C HIS A 89 6.79 5.40 -15.02
N TYR A 90 5.94 6.06 -14.23
CA TYR A 90 5.40 5.55 -12.97
C TYR A 90 4.64 4.23 -13.18
N LYS A 91 3.74 4.17 -14.16
CA LYS A 91 2.98 2.95 -14.46
C LYS A 91 3.86 1.74 -14.78
N ARG A 92 5.05 1.95 -15.35
CA ARG A 92 5.98 0.88 -15.70
C ARG A 92 6.90 0.47 -14.56
N ASN A 93 7.25 1.41 -13.68
CA ASN A 93 8.32 1.24 -12.71
C ASN A 93 7.83 1.14 -11.25
N ALA A 94 6.60 1.51 -10.96
CA ALA A 94 5.99 1.30 -9.64
C ALA A 94 5.73 -0.20 -9.42
N ARG A 95 6.23 -0.75 -8.31
CA ARG A 95 6.23 -2.19 -8.00
C ARG A 95 4.98 -2.61 -7.23
N PHE A 96 3.81 -2.20 -7.70
CA PHE A 96 2.53 -2.46 -7.07
C PHE A 96 1.61 -3.29 -7.98
N GLY A 97 0.64 -3.96 -7.40
CA GLY A 97 -0.36 -4.72 -8.15
C GLY A 97 -1.36 -3.81 -8.85
N ALA A 98 -1.80 -2.76 -8.18
CA ALA A 98 -2.63 -1.70 -8.75
C ALA A 98 -1.84 -0.39 -8.79
N VAL A 99 -1.67 0.19 -9.97
CA VAL A 99 -0.95 1.44 -10.19
C VAL A 99 -1.89 2.45 -10.84
N LEU A 100 -2.11 3.55 -10.15
CA LEU A 100 -3.09 4.56 -10.54
C LEU A 100 -2.39 5.90 -10.86
N VAL A 101 -3.03 6.70 -11.68
CA VAL A 101 -2.59 8.06 -12.01
C VAL A 101 -3.79 8.99 -11.80
N ASN A 102 -3.62 9.99 -10.96
CA ASN A 102 -4.65 10.99 -10.62
C ASN A 102 -5.95 10.41 -10.07
N LEU A 103 -5.86 9.23 -9.47
CA LEU A 103 -6.97 8.50 -8.85
C LEU A 103 -6.58 8.08 -7.42
N PRO A 104 -7.54 7.96 -6.52
CA PRO A 104 -7.29 7.40 -5.18
C PRO A 104 -6.93 5.92 -5.28
N THR A 105 -6.19 5.40 -4.31
CA THR A 105 -5.81 3.98 -4.22
C THR A 105 -6.93 3.06 -3.74
N ALA A 106 -8.09 3.59 -3.43
CA ALA A 106 -9.28 2.86 -3.01
C ALA A 106 -10.34 2.84 -4.13
N GLY A 107 -11.22 1.84 -4.11
CA GLY A 107 -12.37 1.78 -5.02
C GLY A 107 -12.04 1.24 -6.42
N LEU A 108 -11.23 0.20 -6.49
CA LEU A 108 -10.99 -0.51 -7.75
C LEU A 108 -12.27 -1.24 -8.20
N ASP A 109 -12.51 -1.22 -9.51
CA ASP A 109 -13.65 -1.89 -10.12
C ASP A 109 -13.58 -3.41 -9.97
N TYR A 110 -14.70 -4.07 -9.71
CA TYR A 110 -14.79 -5.51 -9.51
C TYR A 110 -14.47 -6.36 -10.75
N HIS A 111 -14.51 -5.77 -11.93
CA HIS A 111 -14.24 -6.46 -13.20
C HIS A 111 -12.78 -6.42 -13.65
N VAL A 112 -11.92 -5.73 -12.90
CA VAL A 112 -10.48 -5.70 -13.16
C VAL A 112 -9.73 -6.67 -12.24
N PRO A 113 -8.59 -7.23 -12.67
CA PRO A 113 -7.78 -8.09 -11.81
C PRO A 113 -7.33 -7.36 -10.56
N PHE A 114 -7.63 -7.91 -9.39
CA PHE A 114 -7.24 -7.37 -8.10
C PHE A 114 -6.18 -8.21 -7.41
N GLY A 115 -5.17 -7.58 -6.86
CA GLY A 115 -4.14 -8.21 -6.05
C GLY A 115 -2.85 -7.40 -6.04
N GLY A 116 -2.00 -7.69 -5.06
CA GLY A 116 -0.74 -7.01 -4.82
C GLY A 116 0.47 -7.72 -5.45
N ARG A 117 1.62 -7.25 -5.04
CA ARG A 117 2.94 -7.87 -5.23
C ARG A 117 3.60 -8.04 -3.87
N ASN A 118 4.74 -8.70 -3.83
CA ASN A 118 5.54 -8.91 -2.63
C ASN A 118 4.67 -9.52 -1.50
N SER A 119 4.80 -9.01 -0.29
CA SER A 119 4.05 -9.49 0.89
C SER A 119 2.56 -9.10 0.91
N SER A 120 2.08 -8.33 -0.06
CA SER A 120 0.67 -7.88 -0.10
C SER A 120 -0.29 -8.90 -0.73
N SER A 121 0.18 -9.94 -1.39
CA SER A 121 -0.69 -10.96 -1.98
C SER A 121 0.01 -12.30 -2.12
N TYR A 122 -0.80 -13.34 -2.04
CA TYR A 122 -0.42 -14.72 -2.29
C TYR A 122 -1.27 -15.29 -3.42
N GLY A 123 -0.60 -15.87 -4.43
CA GLY A 123 -1.29 -16.55 -5.54
C GLY A 123 -1.75 -15.64 -6.67
N PRO A 124 -2.65 -16.14 -7.53
CA PRO A 124 -3.15 -15.42 -8.70
C PRO A 124 -4.04 -14.24 -8.31
N ARG A 125 -4.33 -13.39 -9.32
CA ARG A 125 -5.24 -12.25 -9.15
C ARG A 125 -6.66 -12.71 -8.88
N GLU A 126 -7.33 -11.99 -7.98
CA GLU A 126 -8.77 -12.09 -7.77
C GLU A 126 -9.51 -11.18 -8.73
N GLN A 127 -10.80 -11.36 -8.86
CA GLN A 127 -11.74 -10.56 -9.66
C GLN A 127 -11.52 -10.64 -11.18
N GLY A 128 -12.52 -10.17 -11.90
CA GLY A 128 -12.54 -10.22 -13.36
C GLY A 128 -12.36 -11.63 -13.90
N GLU A 129 -11.72 -11.76 -15.05
CA GLU A 129 -11.44 -13.04 -15.68
C GLU A 129 -10.46 -13.92 -14.88
N HIS A 130 -9.60 -13.30 -14.09
CA HIS A 130 -8.61 -13.99 -13.27
C HIS A 130 -9.20 -14.67 -12.02
N ALA A 131 -10.43 -14.35 -11.63
CA ALA A 131 -11.12 -15.06 -10.56
C ALA A 131 -11.19 -16.56 -10.80
N LYS A 132 -11.25 -16.98 -12.07
CA LYS A 132 -11.23 -18.37 -12.46
C LYS A 132 -9.97 -19.08 -11.98
N ASP A 133 -8.80 -18.48 -12.21
CA ASP A 133 -7.51 -19.06 -11.80
C ASP A 133 -7.33 -19.05 -10.28
N PHE A 134 -7.94 -18.08 -9.61
CA PHE A 134 -7.89 -17.97 -8.16
C PHE A 134 -8.75 -19.05 -7.46
N TYR A 135 -9.97 -19.31 -7.96
CA TYR A 135 -10.95 -20.20 -7.31
C TYR A 135 -10.95 -21.62 -7.86
N THR A 136 -10.12 -21.96 -8.85
CA THR A 136 -10.09 -23.30 -9.45
C THR A 136 -8.67 -23.86 -9.53
N ILE A 137 -8.60 -25.19 -9.62
CA ILE A 137 -7.35 -25.90 -9.87
C ILE A 137 -7.48 -26.65 -11.18
N MET A 138 -6.49 -26.49 -12.06
CA MET A 138 -6.45 -27.22 -13.32
C MET A 138 -6.10 -28.70 -13.06
N LYS A 139 -6.92 -29.61 -13.64
CA LYS A 139 -6.68 -31.04 -13.62
C LYS A 139 -6.66 -31.57 -15.04
N THR A 140 -5.59 -32.24 -15.44
CA THR A 140 -5.48 -32.93 -16.71
C THR A 140 -5.70 -34.43 -16.49
N SER A 141 -6.56 -35.05 -17.30
CA SER A 141 -6.78 -36.50 -17.26
C SER A 141 -6.70 -37.09 -18.67
N TYR A 142 -6.11 -38.26 -18.76
CA TYR A 142 -6.07 -39.07 -19.98
C TYR A 142 -6.78 -40.38 -19.71
N THR A 143 -7.56 -40.83 -20.68
CA THR A 143 -8.21 -42.16 -20.67
C THR A 143 -7.88 -42.89 -21.95
N ASN A 144 -7.34 -44.10 -21.79
CA ASN A 144 -7.24 -45.02 -22.92
C ASN A 144 -8.41 -46.02 -22.82
N PRO A 145 -9.32 -46.04 -23.77
CA PRO A 145 -10.51 -46.92 -23.71
C PRO A 145 -10.24 -48.39 -23.98
N GLY A 146 -8.99 -48.80 -24.22
CA GLY A 146 -8.60 -50.18 -24.50
C GLY A 146 -8.45 -50.43 -25.99
#